data_82d8cb471d7efc552882e5f59b293071
#
_entry.id   82d8cb471d7efc552882e5f59b293071
#
_cell.length_a   1.000
_cell.length_b   1.000
_cell.length_c   1.000
_cell.angle_alpha   90.00
_cell.angle_beta   90.00
_cell.angle_gamma   90.00
#
_symmetry.space_group_name_H-M   'P 1'
#
loop_
_entity.id
_entity.type
_entity.pdbx_description
1 polymer ?
#
loop_
_entity_poly.entity_id
_entity_poly.type
_entity_poly.pdbx_seq_one_letter_code
_entity_poly.pdbx_strand_id
1 'polypeptide(L)'
;DMDSTLIQTEVIDELADLAGVGEQVRAITESAMNGEIDFKESFKKRMALLEGLSEEVLHNVAVNLPITKGAHRLMKALKYYGYKTAILSGGFTYFGNYLQKELGIDYVHANQLEIKDGKLTGNYIGDIVDGQKKAEFLQAIADKEGIHINQTIAVGDGANDLPMLNLAGLGIAFHAKPTVKENAATSISSLGL
;
A
#
# COMPACT_ATOMS: atom_id res chain seq x y z
N ASP A 1 3.17 -2.16 -4.30
CA ASP A 1 2.53 -1.99 -2.99
C ASP A 1 3.37 -1.10 -2.08
N MET A 2 2.76 -0.58 -0.99
CA MET A 2 3.42 0.32 -0.03
C MET A 2 3.76 -0.41 1.27
N ASP A 3 2.76 -0.73 2.08
CA ASP A 3 2.92 -1.38 3.38
C ASP A 3 3.56 -2.76 3.20
N SER A 4 4.48 -3.14 4.08
CA SER A 4 5.24 -4.41 4.03
C SER A 4 5.98 -4.70 2.72
N THR A 5 6.01 -3.75 1.78
CA THR A 5 6.74 -3.83 0.49
C THR A 5 7.72 -2.67 0.33
N LEU A 6 7.26 -1.45 0.05
CA LEU A 6 8.11 -0.26 -0.07
C LEU A 6 8.61 0.24 1.30
N ILE A 7 7.80 0.03 2.33
CA ILE A 7 8.12 0.25 3.75
C ILE A 7 7.99 -1.04 4.55
N GLN A 8 8.71 -1.13 5.67
CA GLN A 8 8.80 -2.33 6.51
C GLN A 8 7.81 -2.29 7.68
N THR A 9 6.62 -1.73 7.47
CA THR A 9 5.55 -1.65 8.48
C THR A 9 4.18 -1.59 7.82
N GLU A 10 3.15 -1.84 8.62
CA GLU A 10 1.74 -1.58 8.29
C GLU A 10 1.34 -0.25 8.93
N VAL A 11 1.12 0.79 8.14
CA VAL A 11 0.84 2.14 8.67
C VAL A 11 -0.39 2.18 9.54
N ILE A 12 -1.43 1.41 9.21
CA ILE A 12 -2.66 1.39 10.02
C ILE A 12 -2.41 0.85 11.43
N ASP A 13 -1.50 -0.11 11.59
CA ASP A 13 -1.14 -0.66 12.90
C ASP A 13 -0.34 0.36 13.72
N GLU A 14 0.60 1.07 13.11
CA GLU A 14 1.32 2.18 13.75
C GLU A 14 0.37 3.27 14.28
N LEU A 15 -0.59 3.69 13.44
CA LEU A 15 -1.59 4.69 13.82
C LEU A 15 -2.51 4.17 14.93
N ALA A 16 -2.92 2.90 14.86
CA ALA A 16 -3.78 2.28 15.86
C ALA A 16 -3.09 2.18 17.23
N ASP A 17 -1.82 1.83 17.27
CA ASP A 17 -1.05 1.77 18.51
C ASP A 17 -0.91 3.17 19.13
N LEU A 18 -0.65 4.20 18.31
CA LEU A 18 -0.60 5.60 18.77
C LEU A 18 -1.96 6.13 19.23
N ALA A 19 -3.05 5.64 18.65
CA ALA A 19 -4.42 5.96 19.09
C ALA A 19 -4.90 5.14 20.31
N GLY A 20 -4.11 4.16 20.77
CA GLY A 20 -4.48 3.27 21.87
C GLY A 20 -5.54 2.22 21.51
N VAL A 21 -5.71 1.92 20.22
CA VAL A 21 -6.72 0.98 19.69
C VAL A 21 -6.09 -0.20 18.93
N GLY A 22 -4.80 -0.43 19.11
CA GLY A 22 -4.05 -1.46 18.37
C GLY A 22 -4.63 -2.87 18.49
N GLU A 23 -5.06 -3.28 19.69
CA GLU A 23 -5.67 -4.61 19.91
C GLU A 23 -6.99 -4.77 19.14
N GLN A 24 -7.85 -3.72 19.14
CA GLN A 24 -9.11 -3.75 18.40
C GLN A 24 -8.86 -3.81 16.89
N VAL A 25 -7.89 -3.06 16.36
CA VAL A 25 -7.53 -3.08 14.94
C VAL A 25 -7.00 -4.45 14.53
N ARG A 26 -6.13 -5.05 15.32
CA ARG A 26 -5.61 -6.42 15.07
C ARG A 26 -6.72 -7.47 15.08
N ALA A 27 -7.67 -7.40 16.01
CA ALA A 27 -8.81 -8.31 16.07
C ALA A 27 -9.70 -8.20 14.81
N ILE A 28 -9.94 -6.98 14.30
CA ILE A 28 -10.71 -6.77 13.04
C ILE A 28 -9.94 -7.33 11.84
N THR A 29 -8.63 -7.15 11.80
CA THR A 29 -7.78 -7.70 10.75
C THR A 29 -7.82 -9.23 10.75
N GLU A 30 -7.76 -9.86 11.92
CA GLU A 30 -7.85 -11.31 12.07
C GLU A 30 -9.21 -11.84 11.60
N SER A 31 -10.31 -11.20 11.98
CA SER A 31 -11.66 -11.54 11.49
C SER A 31 -11.75 -11.50 9.95
N ALA A 32 -11.12 -10.51 9.32
CA ALA A 32 -11.08 -10.43 7.87
C ALA A 32 -10.22 -11.54 7.25
N MET A 33 -9.09 -11.88 7.87
CA MET A 33 -8.22 -12.97 7.43
C MET A 33 -8.88 -14.34 7.56
N ASN A 34 -9.77 -14.50 8.55
CA ASN A 34 -10.59 -15.72 8.75
C ASN A 34 -11.81 -15.79 7.81
N GLY A 35 -12.07 -14.74 7.03
CA GLY A 35 -13.20 -14.68 6.11
C GLY A 35 -14.55 -14.38 6.78
N GLU A 36 -14.55 -13.91 8.04
CA GLU A 36 -15.76 -13.56 8.79
C GLU A 36 -16.36 -12.23 8.34
N ILE A 37 -15.51 -11.31 7.88
CA ILE A 37 -15.88 -10.02 7.28
C ILE A 37 -15.06 -9.78 6.01
N ASP A 38 -15.62 -9.02 5.07
CA ASP A 38 -14.90 -8.67 3.85
C ASP A 38 -13.86 -7.55 4.07
N PHE A 39 -12.98 -7.36 3.06
CA PHE A 39 -11.93 -6.35 3.11
C PHE A 39 -12.48 -4.93 3.34
N LYS A 40 -13.58 -4.56 2.65
CA LYS A 40 -14.14 -3.21 2.72
C LYS A 40 -14.78 -2.95 4.09
N GLU A 41 -15.47 -3.94 4.63
CA GLU A 41 -16.03 -3.86 5.99
C GLU A 41 -14.91 -3.75 7.03
N SER A 42 -13.89 -4.59 6.92
CA SER A 42 -12.71 -4.53 7.79
C SER A 42 -12.03 -3.16 7.72
N PHE A 43 -11.81 -2.64 6.51
CA PHE A 43 -11.22 -1.31 6.31
C PHE A 43 -12.03 -0.21 7.02
N LYS A 44 -13.35 -0.17 6.82
CA LYS A 44 -14.23 0.83 7.45
C LYS A 44 -14.20 0.75 8.98
N LYS A 45 -14.27 -0.45 9.55
CA LYS A 45 -14.21 -0.65 11.00
C LYS A 45 -12.89 -0.18 11.59
N ARG A 46 -11.77 -0.49 10.95
CA ARG A 46 -10.43 -0.07 11.40
C ARG A 46 -10.26 1.45 11.29
N MET A 47 -10.77 2.05 10.20
CA MET A 47 -10.75 3.50 10.02
C MET A 47 -11.52 4.24 11.10
N ALA A 48 -12.73 3.77 11.46
CA ALA A 48 -13.55 4.39 12.48
C ALA A 48 -12.83 4.46 13.85
N LEU A 49 -11.99 3.48 14.17
CA LEU A 49 -11.22 3.46 15.40
C LEU A 49 -10.10 4.53 15.46
N LEU A 50 -9.71 5.11 14.33
CA LEU A 50 -8.70 6.16 14.25
C LEU A 50 -9.29 7.57 14.42
N GLU A 51 -10.60 7.71 14.64
CA GLU A 51 -11.26 9.01 14.85
C GLU A 51 -10.56 9.81 15.95
N GLY A 52 -10.36 11.08 15.69
CA GLY A 52 -9.75 12.01 16.65
C GLY A 52 -8.22 12.05 16.66
N LEU A 53 -7.54 11.16 15.94
CA LEU A 53 -6.08 11.18 15.82
C LEU A 53 -5.64 12.47 15.09
N SER A 54 -4.65 13.17 15.64
CA SER A 54 -4.21 14.44 15.07
C SER A 54 -3.36 14.27 13.80
N GLU A 55 -3.44 15.23 12.89
CA GLU A 55 -2.60 15.26 11.68
C GLU A 55 -1.11 15.36 12.01
N GLU A 56 -0.74 15.95 13.16
CA GLU A 56 0.63 15.98 13.64
C GLU A 56 1.19 14.58 13.89
N VAL A 57 0.36 13.66 14.42
CA VAL A 57 0.73 12.24 14.57
C VAL A 57 0.98 11.58 13.21
N LEU A 58 0.14 11.87 12.21
CA LEU A 58 0.34 11.37 10.84
C LEU A 58 1.68 11.85 10.28
N HIS A 59 2.00 13.12 10.48
CA HIS A 59 3.28 13.68 10.03
C HIS A 59 4.47 13.00 10.71
N ASN A 60 4.40 12.81 12.03
CA ASN A 60 5.46 12.15 12.79
C ASN A 60 5.69 10.70 12.34
N VAL A 61 4.63 9.96 12.01
CA VAL A 61 4.75 8.61 11.43
C VAL A 61 5.38 8.68 10.04
N ALA A 62 4.92 9.60 9.18
CA ALA A 62 5.41 9.71 7.80
C ALA A 62 6.93 9.97 7.73
N VAL A 63 7.46 10.88 8.54
CA VAL A 63 8.89 11.23 8.54
C VAL A 63 9.78 10.13 9.12
N ASN A 64 9.21 9.18 9.86
CA ASN A 64 9.92 8.06 10.48
C ASN A 64 9.62 6.70 9.81
N LEU A 65 8.97 6.69 8.65
CA LEU A 65 8.66 5.42 7.95
C LEU A 65 9.93 4.61 7.67
N PRO A 66 9.97 3.32 8.03
CA PRO A 66 11.10 2.46 7.77
C PRO A 66 11.12 2.03 6.29
N ILE A 67 11.72 2.85 5.43
CA ILE A 67 11.82 2.56 3.98
C ILE A 67 12.63 1.29 3.76
N THR A 68 12.14 0.39 2.92
CA THR A 68 12.76 -0.89 2.61
C THR A 68 14.16 -0.68 2.02
N LYS A 69 15.11 -1.47 2.51
CA LYS A 69 16.50 -1.43 2.04
C LYS A 69 16.58 -1.62 0.53
N GLY A 70 17.26 -0.70 -0.14
CA GLY A 70 17.42 -0.70 -1.59
C GLY A 70 16.44 0.21 -2.33
N ALA A 71 15.30 0.59 -1.74
CA ALA A 71 14.26 1.39 -2.41
C ALA A 71 14.79 2.67 -3.06
N HIS A 72 15.58 3.48 -2.36
CA HIS A 72 16.17 4.69 -2.92
C HIS A 72 17.06 4.40 -4.15
N ARG A 73 17.88 3.33 -4.07
CA ARG A 73 18.74 2.94 -5.18
C ARG A 73 17.93 2.42 -6.36
N LEU A 74 16.92 1.60 -6.09
CA LEU A 74 16.01 1.08 -7.11
C LEU A 74 15.29 2.21 -7.84
N MET A 75 14.69 3.17 -7.12
CA MET A 75 13.96 4.28 -7.74
C MET A 75 14.87 5.16 -8.60
N LYS A 76 16.11 5.41 -8.17
CA LYS A 76 17.11 6.12 -8.98
C LYS A 76 17.46 5.36 -10.27
N ALA A 77 17.65 4.04 -10.18
CA ALA A 77 17.96 3.21 -11.33
C ALA A 77 16.78 3.16 -12.31
N LEU A 78 15.55 2.93 -11.82
CA LEU A 78 14.35 2.91 -12.65
C LEU A 78 14.15 4.24 -13.39
N LYS A 79 14.31 5.36 -12.70
CA LYS A 79 14.24 6.69 -13.30
C LYS A 79 15.31 6.91 -14.37
N TYR A 80 16.54 6.48 -14.13
CA TYR A 80 17.63 6.58 -15.09
C TYR A 80 17.34 5.80 -16.38
N TYR A 81 16.71 4.64 -16.27
CA TYR A 81 16.31 3.81 -17.42
C TYR A 81 14.95 4.19 -18.02
N GLY A 82 14.34 5.29 -17.60
CA GLY A 82 13.10 5.80 -18.17
C GLY A 82 11.83 5.07 -17.73
N TYR A 83 11.90 4.27 -16.67
CA TYR A 83 10.70 3.65 -16.10
C TYR A 83 9.81 4.70 -15.42
N LYS A 84 8.50 4.47 -15.51
CA LYS A 84 7.50 5.12 -14.66
C LYS A 84 7.26 4.28 -13.43
N THR A 85 7.08 4.94 -12.29
CA THR A 85 6.91 4.27 -10.99
C THR A 85 5.59 4.66 -10.34
N ALA A 86 4.97 3.71 -9.64
CA ALA A 86 3.68 3.92 -9.00
C ALA A 86 3.61 3.23 -7.62
N ILE A 87 2.95 3.89 -6.67
CA ILE A 87 2.42 3.28 -5.45
C ILE A 87 0.94 2.97 -5.69
N LEU A 88 0.57 1.69 -5.59
CA LEU A 88 -0.81 1.20 -5.62
C LEU A 88 -1.06 0.47 -4.30
N SER A 89 -1.81 1.07 -3.37
CA SER A 89 -1.85 0.61 -1.98
C SER A 89 -3.26 0.63 -1.40
N GLY A 90 -3.56 -0.39 -0.58
CA GLY A 90 -4.71 -0.38 0.33
C GLY A 90 -4.51 0.51 1.57
N GLY A 91 -3.31 1.07 1.76
CA GLY A 91 -3.00 2.05 2.79
C GLY A 91 -3.50 3.47 2.43
N PHE A 92 -2.78 4.51 2.85
CA PHE A 92 -3.27 5.88 2.80
C PHE A 92 -2.43 6.81 1.94
N THR A 93 -3.11 7.67 1.17
CA THR A 93 -2.48 8.67 0.30
C THR A 93 -1.57 9.63 1.05
N TYR A 94 -1.85 9.93 2.31
CA TYR A 94 -1.00 10.79 3.15
C TYR A 94 0.46 10.29 3.14
N PHE A 95 0.66 9.00 3.41
CA PHE A 95 1.98 8.35 3.45
C PHE A 95 2.52 8.08 2.05
N GLY A 96 1.65 7.67 1.12
CA GLY A 96 2.02 7.51 -0.28
C GLY A 96 2.57 8.79 -0.90
N ASN A 97 1.96 9.94 -0.62
CA ASN A 97 2.42 11.25 -1.10
C ASN A 97 3.73 11.70 -0.44
N TYR A 98 3.95 11.34 0.83
CA TYR A 98 5.24 11.54 1.48
C TYR A 98 6.35 10.74 0.79
N LEU A 99 6.14 9.44 0.58
CA LEU A 99 7.08 8.56 -0.11
C LEU A 99 7.28 8.96 -1.58
N GLN A 100 6.24 9.47 -2.24
CA GLN A 100 6.34 10.01 -3.60
C GLN A 100 7.39 11.11 -3.68
N LYS A 101 7.36 12.05 -2.76
CA LYS A 101 8.32 13.17 -2.69
C LYS A 101 9.72 12.68 -2.35
N GLU A 102 9.82 11.78 -1.37
CA GLU A 102 11.08 11.26 -0.88
C GLU A 102 11.82 10.40 -1.93
N LEU A 103 11.09 9.58 -2.68
CA LEU A 103 11.63 8.60 -3.62
C LEU A 103 11.53 9.04 -5.09
N GLY A 104 10.83 10.12 -5.40
CA GLY A 104 10.62 10.61 -6.76
C GLY A 104 9.68 9.71 -7.59
N ILE A 105 8.62 9.18 -6.97
CA ILE A 105 7.64 8.29 -7.60
C ILE A 105 6.65 9.09 -8.45
N ASP A 106 6.26 8.57 -9.61
CA ASP A 106 5.42 9.30 -10.57
C ASP A 106 3.92 9.28 -10.19
N TYR A 107 3.39 8.15 -9.69
CA TYR A 107 1.97 7.95 -9.40
C TYR A 107 1.72 7.44 -8.00
N VAL A 108 0.64 7.89 -7.36
CA VAL A 108 0.15 7.38 -6.08
C VAL A 108 -1.35 7.17 -6.16
N HIS A 109 -1.79 5.95 -5.90
CA HIS A 109 -3.20 5.57 -5.72
C HIS A 109 -3.33 4.77 -4.42
N ALA A 110 -4.05 5.33 -3.47
CA ALA A 110 -4.31 4.74 -2.15
C ALA A 110 -5.60 5.34 -1.58
N ASN A 111 -6.00 4.94 -0.38
CA ASN A 111 -7.19 5.46 0.26
C ASN A 111 -6.94 6.85 0.85
N GLN A 112 -7.88 7.76 0.67
CA GLN A 112 -7.77 9.11 1.20
C GLN A 112 -8.44 9.21 2.56
N LEU A 113 -7.67 9.60 3.58
CA LEU A 113 -8.18 9.91 4.91
C LEU A 113 -9.01 11.20 4.89
N GLU A 114 -10.16 11.20 5.58
CA GLU A 114 -10.89 12.44 5.82
C GLU A 114 -10.32 13.13 7.08
N ILE A 115 -9.81 14.36 6.90
CA ILE A 115 -9.26 15.20 7.97
C ILE A 115 -10.12 16.45 8.07
N LYS A 116 -10.59 16.78 9.29
CA LYS A 116 -11.31 18.01 9.62
C LYS A 116 -10.71 18.61 10.88
N ASP A 117 -10.48 19.91 10.86
CA ASP A 117 -9.92 20.65 12.01
C ASP A 117 -8.61 20.02 12.55
N GLY A 118 -7.75 19.52 11.65
CA GLY A 118 -6.46 18.89 11.98
C GLY A 118 -6.57 17.51 12.63
N LYS A 119 -7.71 16.84 12.52
CA LYS A 119 -7.94 15.50 13.09
C LYS A 119 -8.61 14.57 12.09
N LEU A 120 -8.31 13.28 12.20
CA LEU A 120 -9.05 12.23 11.49
C LEU A 120 -10.51 12.20 11.96
N THR A 121 -11.42 12.07 11.01
CA THR A 121 -12.87 11.90 11.31
C THR A 121 -13.25 10.44 11.51
N GLY A 122 -12.34 9.49 11.23
CA GLY A 122 -12.65 8.07 11.16
C GLY A 122 -13.29 7.65 9.83
N ASN A 123 -13.45 8.59 8.89
CA ASN A 123 -13.96 8.34 7.54
C ASN A 123 -12.85 8.47 6.48
N TYR A 124 -13.18 8.06 5.26
CA TYR A 124 -12.33 8.16 4.08
C TYR A 124 -13.10 8.84 2.95
N ILE A 125 -12.37 9.32 1.93
CA ILE A 125 -12.93 10.02 0.77
C ILE A 125 -12.74 9.13 -0.46
N GLY A 126 -13.79 8.96 -1.26
CA GLY A 126 -13.78 8.20 -2.51
C GLY A 126 -13.93 6.69 -2.32
N ASP A 127 -13.53 5.93 -3.34
CA ASP A 127 -13.63 4.48 -3.36
C ASP A 127 -12.49 3.82 -2.56
N ILE A 128 -12.79 2.70 -1.90
CA ILE A 128 -11.77 1.89 -1.22
C ILE A 128 -10.89 1.19 -2.27
N VAL A 129 -9.58 1.32 -2.11
CA VAL A 129 -8.59 0.65 -2.95
C VAL A 129 -8.39 -0.77 -2.43
N ASP A 130 -9.05 -1.72 -3.06
CA ASP A 130 -8.89 -3.16 -2.86
C ASP A 130 -7.97 -3.77 -3.94
N GLY A 131 -7.82 -5.09 -3.94
CA GLY A 131 -6.97 -5.79 -4.92
C GLY A 131 -7.40 -5.58 -6.37
N GLN A 132 -8.71 -5.57 -6.63
CA GLN A 132 -9.24 -5.30 -7.97
C GLN A 132 -8.93 -3.87 -8.41
N LYS A 133 -9.10 -2.88 -7.52
CA LYS A 133 -8.75 -1.48 -7.80
C LYS A 133 -7.25 -1.30 -8.08
N LYS A 134 -6.36 -2.02 -7.38
CA LYS A 134 -4.92 -2.00 -7.69
C LYS A 134 -4.67 -2.46 -9.13
N ALA A 135 -5.30 -3.53 -9.58
CA ALA A 135 -5.18 -4.02 -10.96
C ALA A 135 -5.73 -3.01 -11.98
N GLU A 136 -6.89 -2.39 -11.70
CA GLU A 136 -7.48 -1.34 -12.54
C GLU A 136 -6.54 -0.12 -12.68
N PHE A 137 -5.93 0.33 -11.58
CA PHE A 137 -4.97 1.43 -11.61
C PHE A 137 -3.71 1.07 -12.40
N LEU A 138 -3.20 -0.16 -12.26
CA LEU A 138 -2.06 -0.62 -13.06
C LEU A 138 -2.38 -0.54 -14.56
N GLN A 139 -3.54 -1.04 -14.98
CA GLN A 139 -3.98 -0.96 -16.38
C GLN A 139 -4.14 0.49 -16.85
N ALA A 140 -4.79 1.33 -16.04
CA ALA A 140 -4.99 2.74 -16.38
C ALA A 140 -3.68 3.52 -16.55
N ILE A 141 -2.67 3.23 -15.71
CA ILE A 141 -1.34 3.83 -15.84
C ILE A 141 -0.66 3.33 -17.10
N ALA A 142 -0.71 2.03 -17.41
CA ALA A 142 -0.14 1.47 -18.64
C ALA A 142 -0.77 2.13 -19.87
N ASP A 143 -2.08 2.27 -19.91
CA ASP A 143 -2.82 2.92 -21.00
C ASP A 143 -2.40 4.40 -21.15
N LYS A 144 -2.30 5.13 -20.02
CA LYS A 144 -1.90 6.53 -20.00
C LYS A 144 -0.46 6.75 -20.51
N GLU A 145 0.45 5.84 -20.17
CA GLU A 145 1.85 5.88 -20.61
C GLU A 145 2.03 5.29 -22.03
N GLY A 146 0.97 4.77 -22.65
CA GLY A 146 1.01 4.21 -24.00
C GLY A 146 1.83 2.93 -24.11
N ILE A 147 1.88 2.14 -23.04
CA ILE A 147 2.60 0.86 -22.99
C ILE A 147 1.62 -0.32 -22.89
N HIS A 148 2.05 -1.49 -23.34
CA HIS A 148 1.28 -2.70 -23.15
C HIS A 148 1.44 -3.22 -21.71
N ILE A 149 0.38 -3.83 -21.15
CA ILE A 149 0.38 -4.35 -19.78
C ILE A 149 1.54 -5.34 -19.52
N ASN A 150 1.96 -6.08 -20.54
CA ASN A 150 3.12 -6.99 -20.43
C ASN A 150 4.47 -6.27 -20.22
N GLN A 151 4.51 -4.95 -20.36
CA GLN A 151 5.68 -4.12 -20.09
C GLN A 151 5.69 -3.57 -18.65
N THR A 152 4.80 -4.06 -17.80
CA THR A 152 4.69 -3.65 -16.41
C THR A 152 5.31 -4.67 -15.45
N ILE A 153 5.81 -4.18 -14.34
CA ILE A 153 6.30 -4.97 -13.21
C ILE A 153 5.49 -4.56 -11.98
N ALA A 154 4.91 -5.52 -11.30
CA ALA A 154 4.19 -5.29 -10.04
C ALA A 154 4.88 -6.04 -8.90
N VAL A 155 4.96 -5.41 -7.74
CA VAL A 155 5.60 -5.95 -6.53
C VAL A 155 4.67 -5.78 -5.35
N GLY A 156 4.47 -6.84 -4.58
CA GLY A 156 3.60 -6.84 -3.40
C GLY A 156 3.83 -8.07 -2.52
N ASP A 157 3.30 -8.06 -1.31
CA ASP A 157 3.50 -9.10 -0.29
C ASP A 157 2.21 -9.83 0.10
N GLY A 158 1.05 -9.22 -0.13
CA GLY A 158 -0.24 -9.66 0.37
C GLY A 158 -1.15 -10.31 -0.68
N ALA A 159 -2.18 -11.02 -0.20
CA ALA A 159 -3.21 -11.61 -1.06
C ALA A 159 -3.99 -10.53 -1.85
N ASN A 160 -4.13 -9.33 -1.28
CA ASN A 160 -4.72 -8.17 -1.94
C ASN A 160 -3.89 -7.63 -3.11
N ASP A 161 -2.63 -8.06 -3.26
CA ASP A 161 -1.79 -7.71 -4.42
C ASP A 161 -1.95 -8.68 -5.60
N LEU A 162 -2.46 -9.89 -5.36
CA LEU A 162 -2.52 -10.94 -6.38
C LEU A 162 -3.21 -10.51 -7.68
N PRO A 163 -4.35 -9.79 -7.68
CA PRO A 163 -4.95 -9.32 -8.92
C PRO A 163 -3.98 -8.45 -9.75
N MET A 164 -3.25 -7.55 -9.10
CA MET A 164 -2.24 -6.69 -9.73
C MET A 164 -1.02 -7.50 -10.19
N LEU A 165 -0.50 -8.40 -9.34
CA LEU A 165 0.66 -9.24 -9.65
C LEU A 165 0.38 -10.16 -10.86
N ASN A 166 -0.84 -10.71 -10.95
CA ASN A 166 -1.23 -11.60 -12.05
C ASN A 166 -1.54 -10.86 -13.36
N LEU A 167 -1.95 -9.59 -13.28
CA LEU A 167 -2.20 -8.75 -14.45
C LEU A 167 -0.90 -8.25 -15.09
N ALA A 168 0.10 -7.92 -14.27
CA ALA A 168 1.37 -7.36 -14.73
C ALA A 168 2.14 -8.32 -15.65
N GLY A 169 2.97 -7.78 -16.52
CA GLY A 169 3.91 -8.59 -17.31
C GLY A 169 4.87 -9.41 -16.45
N LEU A 170 5.27 -8.85 -15.29
CA LEU A 170 6.02 -9.55 -14.25
C LEU A 170 5.45 -9.20 -12.87
N GLY A 171 4.85 -10.16 -12.19
CA GLY A 171 4.41 -10.05 -10.81
C GLY A 171 5.43 -10.67 -9.86
N ILE A 172 5.87 -9.91 -8.86
CA ILE A 172 6.87 -10.32 -7.87
C ILE A 172 6.25 -10.34 -6.47
N ALA A 173 6.18 -11.51 -5.85
CA ALA A 173 5.85 -11.66 -4.43
C ALA A 173 7.09 -11.30 -3.59
N PHE A 174 7.03 -10.20 -2.84
CA PHE A 174 8.15 -9.67 -2.08
C PHE A 174 7.97 -9.95 -0.59
N HIS A 175 8.86 -10.76 -0.01
CA HIS A 175 8.79 -11.22 1.39
C HIS A 175 7.40 -11.73 1.80
N ALA A 176 6.66 -12.29 0.83
CA ALA A 176 5.26 -12.65 0.95
C ALA A 176 5.05 -13.98 1.69
N LYS A 177 3.80 -14.17 2.15
CA LYS A 177 3.35 -15.44 2.72
C LYS A 177 3.36 -16.56 1.65
N PRO A 178 3.47 -17.86 2.04
CA PRO A 178 3.54 -18.99 1.10
C PRO A 178 2.45 -18.96 0.03
N THR A 179 1.20 -18.74 0.42
CA THR A 179 0.05 -18.68 -0.50
C THR A 179 0.18 -17.61 -1.57
N VAL A 180 0.80 -16.47 -1.27
CA VAL A 180 1.03 -15.40 -2.24
C VAL A 180 2.18 -15.78 -3.18
N LYS A 181 3.25 -16.37 -2.66
CA LYS A 181 4.39 -16.85 -3.46
C LYS A 181 4.00 -17.92 -4.47
N GLU A 182 3.11 -18.83 -4.09
CA GLU A 182 2.60 -19.91 -4.97
C GLU A 182 1.75 -19.38 -6.12
N ASN A 183 1.13 -18.21 -5.95
CA ASN A 183 0.22 -17.60 -6.93
C ASN A 183 0.84 -16.41 -7.69
N ALA A 184 2.12 -16.11 -7.51
CA ALA A 184 2.86 -15.08 -8.24
C ALA A 184 3.85 -15.71 -9.23
N ALA A 185 4.22 -14.96 -10.28
CA ALA A 185 5.17 -15.44 -11.29
C ALA A 185 6.56 -15.70 -10.73
N THR A 186 7.00 -14.89 -9.76
CA THR A 186 8.28 -15.04 -9.08
C THR A 186 8.23 -14.47 -7.66
N SER A 187 9.26 -14.73 -6.85
CA SER A 187 9.32 -14.24 -5.48
C SER A 187 10.73 -13.81 -5.07
N ILE A 188 10.79 -12.82 -4.18
CA ILE A 188 12.00 -12.38 -3.48
C ILE A 188 11.77 -12.56 -1.98
N SER A 189 12.61 -13.33 -1.30
CA SER A 189 12.42 -13.71 0.11
C SER A 189 13.57 -13.35 1.04
N SER A 190 14.73 -12.93 0.52
CA SER A 190 15.94 -12.70 1.31
C SER A 190 16.72 -11.44 0.94
N LEU A 191 16.36 -10.78 -0.16
CA LEU A 191 17.03 -9.56 -0.64
C LEU A 191 16.13 -8.34 -0.36
N GLY A 192 16.72 -7.13 -0.35
CA GLY A 192 15.99 -5.88 -0.41
C GLY A 192 15.44 -5.58 -1.81
N LEU A 193 14.83 -4.42 -1.97
CA LEU A 193 14.39 -3.88 -3.27
C LEU A 193 15.55 -3.45 -4.15
#